data_075e8b370a56a7e8ab4efb332b57b583
#
_entry.id   075e8b370a56a7e8ab4efb332b57b583
#
_cell.length_a   1.000
_cell.length_b   1.000
_cell.length_c   1.000
_cell.angle_alpha   90.00
_cell.angle_beta   90.00
_cell.angle_gamma   90.00
#
_symmetry.space_group_name_H-M   'P 1'
#
loop_
_entity.id
_entity.type
_entity.pdbx_description
1 polymer ?
#
loop_
_entity_poly.entity_id
_entity_poly.type
_entity_poly.pdbx_seq_one_letter_code
_entity_poly.pdbx_strand_id
1 'polypeptide(L)'
;MIIQNALVYTPRHTFERGTLFIRNGRIVPFAAPEAGEEVIDAEGLYALPGLVDIHFHGAMGKDFCDGTEEAIQTLADFEASKGVLAICPATMTYPEEFLNHVMDAAAAHKNGKGADLVGINMEGPFISPKKVGAQNPEYVQGADAGMFRRLQKRAGGLIKLVDVAPEEPGNLDFIKECHNEVRISIAHTCTDYDTAVQAFEAGATHMTHLYNAMPGITHRAPGPIIAALEHGAEVELITDNVHIHPAMVRFTFNTFGADHVCLIADSMMACGLPDGQYSLGGQAVTVKGPLATLTEQPGTIAGSNTCLYDCMKRSVLEMNVPLESAVRAASENPARSIGVDNDYGSLAAGRYGNVILADKELNIKAVIQKGTRIV
;
A
#
# COMPACT_ATOMS: atom_id res chain seq x y z
N MET A 1 4.37 28.20 3.20
CA MET A 1 5.67 27.64 2.75
C MET A 1 5.78 27.75 1.24
N ILE A 2 6.96 28.04 0.72
CA ILE A 2 7.29 28.06 -0.70
C ILE A 2 8.46 27.10 -0.93
N ILE A 3 8.36 26.22 -1.92
CA ILE A 3 9.45 25.32 -2.35
C ILE A 3 9.76 25.72 -3.80
N GLN A 4 10.93 26.34 -4.00
CA GLN A 4 11.31 26.90 -5.31
C GLN A 4 12.44 26.10 -5.99
N ASN A 5 12.55 26.23 -7.31
CA ASN A 5 13.59 25.62 -8.15
C ASN A 5 13.62 24.08 -8.18
N ALA A 6 12.63 23.40 -7.64
CA ALA A 6 12.55 21.94 -7.66
C ALA A 6 12.25 21.39 -9.06
N LEU A 7 12.61 20.13 -9.32
CA LEU A 7 12.04 19.31 -10.37
C LEU A 7 10.75 18.70 -9.82
N VAL A 8 9.62 19.35 -10.10
CA VAL A 8 8.31 18.99 -9.57
C VAL A 8 7.68 17.90 -10.41
N TYR A 9 7.25 16.81 -9.77
CA TYR A 9 6.38 15.82 -10.41
C TYR A 9 4.99 16.41 -10.65
N THR A 10 4.61 16.51 -11.92
CA THR A 10 3.40 17.20 -12.36
C THR A 10 2.24 16.21 -12.54
N PRO A 11 0.97 16.68 -12.58
CA PRO A 11 -0.19 15.84 -12.93
C PRO A 11 -0.15 15.28 -14.36
N ARG A 12 0.82 15.67 -15.19
CA ARG A 12 1.09 15.08 -16.50
C ARG A 12 2.08 13.93 -16.45
N HIS A 13 2.46 13.52 -15.24
CA HIS A 13 3.44 12.46 -14.97
C HIS A 13 4.81 12.76 -15.61
N THR A 14 5.24 14.01 -15.50
CA THR A 14 6.55 14.51 -15.95
C THR A 14 7.21 15.32 -14.85
N PHE A 15 8.54 15.42 -14.88
CA PHE A 15 9.26 16.33 -14.02
C PHE A 15 9.52 17.65 -14.72
N GLU A 16 9.07 18.75 -14.09
CA GLU A 16 9.26 20.10 -14.63
C GLU A 16 9.84 21.01 -13.54
N ARG A 17 10.77 21.89 -13.95
CA ARG A 17 11.30 22.90 -13.01
C ARG A 17 10.17 23.85 -12.62
N GLY A 18 9.93 23.98 -11.31
CA GLY A 18 8.81 24.75 -10.83
C GLY A 18 8.94 25.21 -9.38
N THR A 19 7.90 25.86 -8.91
CA THR A 19 7.72 26.30 -7.52
C THR A 19 6.40 25.81 -7.01
N LEU A 20 6.39 25.23 -5.82
CA LEU A 20 5.20 24.85 -5.08
C LEU A 20 4.89 25.90 -4.01
N PHE A 21 3.64 26.32 -3.98
CA PHE A 21 3.11 27.22 -2.94
C PHE A 21 2.16 26.44 -2.06
N ILE A 22 2.39 26.44 -0.75
CA ILE A 22 1.54 25.71 0.21
C ILE A 22 0.93 26.72 1.17
N ARG A 23 -0.39 26.75 1.27
CA ARG A 23 -1.18 27.61 2.15
C ARG A 23 -2.23 26.77 2.87
N ASN A 24 -2.34 26.96 4.18
CA ASN A 24 -3.29 26.22 5.01
C ASN A 24 -3.24 24.71 4.78
N GLY A 25 -2.02 24.16 4.66
CA GLY A 25 -1.81 22.73 4.43
C GLY A 25 -2.07 22.23 3.02
N ARG A 26 -2.44 23.11 2.05
CA ARG A 26 -2.78 22.71 0.68
C ARG A 26 -1.92 23.42 -0.37
N ILE A 27 -1.71 22.74 -1.46
CA ILE A 27 -1.04 23.29 -2.64
C ILE A 27 -1.98 24.31 -3.31
N VAL A 28 -1.45 25.49 -3.61
CA VAL A 28 -2.16 26.54 -4.33
C VAL A 28 -1.42 26.89 -5.62
N PRO A 29 -2.12 27.36 -6.68
CA PRO A 29 -1.48 27.63 -7.99
C PRO A 29 -0.38 28.71 -7.89
N PHE A 30 -0.61 29.73 -7.10
CA PHE A 30 0.33 30.83 -6.84
C PHE A 30 -0.01 31.51 -5.52
N ALA A 31 1.03 31.97 -4.81
CA ALA A 31 0.87 32.86 -3.66
C ALA A 31 2.05 33.83 -3.60
N ALA A 32 1.78 35.10 -3.34
CA ALA A 32 2.83 36.05 -3.01
C ALA A 32 3.52 35.65 -1.70
N PRO A 33 4.85 35.77 -1.60
CA PRO A 33 5.55 35.52 -0.34
C PRO A 33 5.00 36.38 0.81
N GLU A 34 4.84 35.77 1.98
CA GLU A 34 4.41 36.47 3.20
C GLU A 34 5.61 36.70 4.13
N ALA A 35 5.53 37.76 4.97
CA ALA A 35 6.61 38.07 5.90
C ALA A 35 6.82 36.91 6.89
N GLY A 36 8.04 36.40 7.00
CA GLY A 36 8.40 35.26 7.88
C GLY A 36 8.03 33.91 7.35
N GLU A 37 7.59 33.82 6.08
CA GLU A 37 7.28 32.55 5.45
C GLU A 37 8.55 31.73 5.18
N GLU A 38 8.49 30.43 5.46
CA GLU A 38 9.57 29.51 5.11
C GLU A 38 9.66 29.35 3.60
N VAL A 39 10.86 29.58 3.07
CA VAL A 39 11.20 29.37 1.66
C VAL A 39 12.31 28.34 1.58
N ILE A 40 12.07 27.25 0.89
CA ILE A 40 13.05 26.17 0.65
C ILE A 40 13.54 26.33 -0.80
N ASP A 41 14.85 26.52 -0.98
CA ASP A 41 15.46 26.41 -2.28
C ASP A 41 15.81 24.93 -2.52
N ALA A 42 15.08 24.31 -3.43
CA ALA A 42 15.20 22.90 -3.77
C ALA A 42 15.91 22.69 -5.13
N GLU A 43 16.88 23.57 -5.47
CA GLU A 43 17.62 23.44 -6.72
C GLU A 43 18.35 22.08 -6.79
N GLY A 44 18.13 21.37 -7.89
CA GLY A 44 18.70 20.04 -8.12
C GLY A 44 17.99 18.89 -7.41
N LEU A 45 16.92 19.16 -6.66
CA LEU A 45 16.09 18.14 -6.01
C LEU A 45 14.83 17.86 -6.80
N TYR A 46 14.38 16.61 -6.75
CA TYR A 46 13.03 16.23 -7.10
C TYR A 46 12.05 16.62 -5.99
N ALA A 47 10.90 17.14 -6.37
CA ALA A 47 9.73 17.27 -5.48
C ALA A 47 8.70 16.21 -5.89
N LEU A 48 8.58 15.17 -5.06
CA LEU A 48 7.67 14.06 -5.23
C LEU A 48 6.44 14.28 -4.34
N PRO A 49 5.23 13.78 -4.72
CA PRO A 49 4.11 13.73 -3.81
C PRO A 49 4.41 12.81 -2.62
N GLY A 50 3.84 13.10 -1.48
CA GLY A 50 3.82 12.15 -0.36
C GLY A 50 3.25 10.81 -0.81
N LEU A 51 3.94 9.72 -0.48
CA LEU A 51 3.54 8.37 -0.86
C LEU A 51 2.29 7.91 -0.10
N VAL A 52 1.62 6.92 -0.67
CA VAL A 52 0.41 6.29 -0.10
C VAL A 52 0.63 4.78 -0.08
N ASP A 53 0.70 4.19 1.10
CA ASP A 53 0.82 2.74 1.25
C ASP A 53 -0.55 2.12 1.57
N ILE A 54 -0.99 1.22 0.72
CA ILE A 54 -2.30 0.56 0.86
C ILE A 54 -2.20 -0.89 1.32
N HIS A 55 -0.97 -1.36 1.59
CA HIS A 55 -0.77 -2.72 2.07
C HIS A 55 0.57 -2.85 2.83
N PHE A 56 0.49 -2.85 4.14
CA PHE A 56 1.58 -3.19 5.05
C PHE A 56 0.98 -3.58 6.41
N HIS A 57 1.68 -4.39 7.20
CA HIS A 57 1.20 -4.88 8.50
C HIS A 57 1.84 -4.17 9.67
N GLY A 58 3.12 -3.82 9.55
CA GLY A 58 3.85 -3.33 10.70
C GLY A 58 5.20 -2.68 10.40
N ALA A 59 5.76 -2.05 11.44
CA ALA A 59 7.11 -1.50 11.50
C ALA A 59 7.51 -1.24 12.95
N MET A 60 8.82 -1.09 13.22
CA MET A 60 9.37 -0.66 14.51
C MET A 60 8.90 -1.49 15.71
N GLY A 61 8.64 -2.79 15.50
CA GLY A 61 8.21 -3.72 16.53
C GLY A 61 6.71 -3.67 16.84
N LYS A 62 5.92 -2.94 16.06
CA LYS A 62 4.46 -2.86 16.17
C LYS A 62 3.79 -3.43 14.93
N ASP A 63 2.62 -4.00 15.15
CA ASP A 63 1.74 -4.52 14.12
C ASP A 63 0.39 -3.79 14.17
N PHE A 64 -0.23 -3.54 13.04
CA PHE A 64 -1.55 -2.90 13.01
C PHE A 64 -2.58 -3.73 13.78
N CYS A 65 -2.45 -5.05 13.73
CA CYS A 65 -3.28 -5.98 14.48
C CYS A 65 -3.01 -6.02 15.99
N ASP A 66 -2.02 -5.26 16.51
CA ASP A 66 -1.92 -5.03 17.96
C ASP A 66 -3.17 -4.31 18.50
N GLY A 67 -3.94 -3.63 17.63
CA GLY A 67 -5.21 -3.01 17.95
C GLY A 67 -5.12 -1.93 19.02
N THR A 68 -4.03 -1.16 19.05
CA THR A 68 -3.78 -0.11 20.02
C THR A 68 -3.43 1.20 19.39
N GLU A 69 -3.78 2.32 20.03
CA GLU A 69 -3.40 3.68 19.62
C GLU A 69 -1.87 3.82 19.50
N GLU A 70 -1.12 3.23 20.44
CA GLU A 70 0.35 3.23 20.43
C GLU A 70 0.91 2.58 19.16
N ALA A 71 0.36 1.44 18.76
CA ALA A 71 0.80 0.75 17.55
C ALA A 71 0.52 1.61 16.30
N ILE A 72 -0.71 2.09 16.14
CA ILE A 72 -1.10 2.94 15.00
C ILE A 72 -0.22 4.19 14.93
N GLN A 73 0.01 4.88 16.06
CA GLN A 73 0.86 6.08 16.08
C GLN A 73 2.32 5.76 15.75
N THR A 74 2.85 4.63 16.22
CA THR A 74 4.22 4.18 15.89
C THR A 74 4.37 3.94 14.40
N LEU A 75 3.40 3.26 13.78
CA LEU A 75 3.36 3.05 12.33
C LEU A 75 3.27 4.38 11.58
N ALA A 76 2.35 5.27 11.99
CA ALA A 76 2.18 6.58 11.38
C ALA A 76 3.45 7.44 11.45
N ASP A 77 4.14 7.47 12.60
CA ASP A 77 5.39 8.21 12.78
C ASP A 77 6.53 7.63 11.91
N PHE A 78 6.66 6.30 11.85
CA PHE A 78 7.67 5.64 11.04
C PHE A 78 7.44 5.90 9.55
N GLU A 79 6.24 5.64 9.04
CA GLU A 79 5.88 5.81 7.64
C GLU A 79 6.06 7.26 7.19
N ALA A 80 5.65 8.24 8.00
CA ALA A 80 5.88 9.65 7.71
C ALA A 80 7.36 10.00 7.61
N SER A 81 8.21 9.42 8.47
CA SER A 81 9.66 9.62 8.42
C SER A 81 10.29 9.11 7.11
N LYS A 82 9.60 8.20 6.43
CA LYS A 82 9.97 7.62 5.12
C LYS A 82 9.24 8.28 3.95
N GLY A 83 8.48 9.35 4.18
CA GLY A 83 7.75 10.07 3.14
C GLY A 83 6.42 9.42 2.74
N VAL A 84 5.98 8.37 3.41
CA VAL A 84 4.62 7.83 3.27
C VAL A 84 3.71 8.66 4.15
N LEU A 85 2.80 9.44 3.56
CA LEU A 85 2.02 10.45 4.28
C LEU A 85 0.53 10.11 4.38
N ALA A 86 0.12 8.99 3.76
CA ALA A 86 -1.19 8.38 3.94
C ALA A 86 -1.03 6.85 4.02
N ILE A 87 -1.66 6.24 4.99
CA ILE A 87 -1.54 4.80 5.26
C ILE A 87 -2.90 4.11 5.29
N CYS A 88 -2.94 2.93 4.69
CA CYS A 88 -4.06 2.01 4.73
C CYS A 88 -3.52 0.61 5.10
N PRO A 89 -3.15 0.40 6.40
CA PRO A 89 -2.53 -0.83 6.85
C PRO A 89 -3.45 -2.03 6.67
N ALA A 90 -2.83 -3.20 6.47
CA ALA A 90 -3.53 -4.46 6.29
C ALA A 90 -3.74 -5.18 7.63
N THR A 91 -4.91 -5.82 7.78
CA THR A 91 -5.13 -6.78 8.85
C THR A 91 -4.50 -8.13 8.49
N MET A 92 -4.39 -9.02 9.47
CA MET A 92 -4.11 -10.43 9.26
C MET A 92 -5.40 -11.24 9.40
N THR A 93 -5.35 -12.51 8.99
CA THR A 93 -6.44 -13.48 9.19
C THR A 93 -6.62 -13.77 10.68
N TYR A 94 -7.68 -13.21 11.26
CA TYR A 94 -8.09 -13.40 12.65
C TYR A 94 -9.62 -13.58 12.76
N PRO A 95 -10.11 -14.13 13.90
CA PRO A 95 -11.54 -14.17 14.19
C PRO A 95 -12.15 -12.77 14.29
N GLU A 96 -13.45 -12.64 14.01
CA GLU A 96 -14.18 -11.37 14.07
C GLU A 96 -14.01 -10.65 15.42
N GLU A 97 -14.03 -11.40 16.51
CA GLU A 97 -13.86 -10.84 17.86
C GLU A 97 -12.51 -10.12 18.02
N PHE A 98 -11.44 -10.69 17.49
CA PHE A 98 -10.13 -10.06 17.48
C PHE A 98 -10.10 -8.83 16.58
N LEU A 99 -10.60 -8.96 15.35
CA LEU A 99 -10.67 -7.84 14.39
C LEU A 99 -11.50 -6.67 14.92
N ASN A 100 -12.50 -6.92 15.73
CA ASN A 100 -13.27 -5.86 16.40
C ASN A 100 -12.39 -4.89 17.19
N HIS A 101 -11.37 -5.39 17.91
CA HIS A 101 -10.45 -4.52 18.66
C HIS A 101 -9.58 -3.68 17.74
N VAL A 102 -9.12 -4.25 16.63
CA VAL A 102 -8.33 -3.53 15.62
C VAL A 102 -9.17 -2.40 15.01
N MET A 103 -10.43 -2.69 14.65
CA MET A 103 -11.35 -1.69 14.06
C MET A 103 -11.69 -0.58 15.06
N ASP A 104 -11.88 -0.91 16.34
CA ASP A 104 -12.14 0.10 17.37
C ASP A 104 -10.95 1.03 17.57
N ALA A 105 -9.73 0.49 17.62
CA ALA A 105 -8.52 1.30 17.74
C ALA A 105 -8.35 2.23 16.52
N ALA A 106 -8.55 1.71 15.32
CA ALA A 106 -8.47 2.50 14.08
C ALA A 106 -9.54 3.62 14.05
N ALA A 107 -10.77 3.33 14.43
CA ALA A 107 -11.84 4.33 14.48
C ALA A 107 -11.61 5.42 15.57
N ALA A 108 -10.91 5.07 16.64
CA ALA A 108 -10.57 6.01 17.71
C ALA A 108 -9.36 6.90 17.38
N HIS A 109 -8.46 6.43 16.52
CA HIS A 109 -7.24 7.15 16.13
C HIS A 109 -7.55 8.53 15.56
N LYS A 110 -6.70 9.52 15.88
CA LYS A 110 -6.82 10.89 15.39
C LYS A 110 -5.59 11.27 14.59
N ASN A 111 -5.79 11.43 13.29
CA ASN A 111 -4.78 11.98 12.41
C ASN A 111 -4.31 13.36 12.88
N GLY A 112 -3.01 13.63 12.81
CA GLY A 112 -2.47 14.94 13.23
C GLY A 112 -0.95 14.94 13.33
N LYS A 113 -0.35 13.84 13.74
CA LYS A 113 1.08 13.62 13.77
C LYS A 113 1.40 12.31 13.06
N GLY A 114 2.46 12.29 12.25
CA GLY A 114 2.77 11.13 11.42
C GLY A 114 1.89 11.02 10.18
N ALA A 115 1.94 9.91 9.48
CA ALA A 115 1.10 9.63 8.32
C ALA A 115 -0.38 9.57 8.70
N ASP A 116 -1.25 10.08 7.85
CA ASP A 116 -2.69 9.98 8.11
C ASP A 116 -3.18 8.54 7.87
N LEU A 117 -3.88 7.95 8.85
CA LEU A 117 -4.64 6.72 8.65
C LEU A 117 -5.87 7.05 7.80
N VAL A 118 -5.88 6.59 6.56
CA VAL A 118 -6.93 6.92 5.57
C VAL A 118 -7.77 5.73 5.16
N GLY A 119 -7.37 4.53 5.58
CA GLY A 119 -8.09 3.30 5.27
C GLY A 119 -7.56 2.12 6.04
N ILE A 120 -8.20 0.97 5.82
CA ILE A 120 -7.80 -0.36 6.28
C ILE A 120 -7.94 -1.28 5.07
N ASN A 121 -6.93 -2.11 4.83
CA ASN A 121 -7.00 -3.25 3.94
C ASN A 121 -7.34 -4.49 4.77
N MET A 122 -8.48 -5.11 4.52
CA MET A 122 -8.90 -6.33 5.21
C MET A 122 -8.31 -7.54 4.49
N GLU A 123 -7.05 -7.90 4.80
CA GLU A 123 -6.39 -9.07 4.27
C GLU A 123 -6.76 -10.32 5.07
N GLY A 124 -7.63 -11.12 4.49
CA GLY A 124 -8.29 -12.22 5.20
C GLY A 124 -9.44 -11.74 6.11
N PRO A 125 -10.19 -12.67 6.69
CA PRO A 125 -10.02 -14.13 6.65
C PRO A 125 -10.64 -14.84 5.42
N PHE A 126 -11.08 -14.14 4.37
CA PHE A 126 -11.83 -14.67 3.23
C PHE A 126 -10.94 -15.25 2.14
N ILE A 127 -9.81 -15.85 2.52
CA ILE A 127 -8.74 -16.35 1.65
C ILE A 127 -8.81 -17.88 1.50
N SER A 128 -7.96 -18.44 0.61
CA SER A 128 -7.93 -19.89 0.42
C SER A 128 -7.05 -20.60 1.46
N PRO A 129 -7.56 -21.64 2.12
CA PRO A 129 -6.77 -22.44 3.06
C PRO A 129 -5.57 -23.15 2.40
N LYS A 130 -5.54 -23.21 1.06
CA LYS A 130 -4.43 -23.79 0.29
C LYS A 130 -3.33 -22.80 -0.07
N LYS A 131 -3.56 -21.49 0.13
CA LYS A 131 -2.65 -20.40 -0.22
C LYS A 131 -2.51 -19.38 0.90
N VAL A 132 -2.51 -19.85 2.13
CA VAL A 132 -2.43 -19.00 3.32
C VAL A 132 -1.15 -18.15 3.42
N GLY A 133 -0.03 -18.62 2.80
CA GLY A 133 1.24 -17.89 2.97
C GLY A 133 1.63 -17.80 4.44
N ALA A 134 1.81 -16.59 4.95
CA ALA A 134 2.08 -16.30 6.36
C ALA A 134 0.82 -16.06 7.19
N GLN A 135 -0.38 -16.19 6.61
CA GLN A 135 -1.65 -16.08 7.32
C GLN A 135 -1.89 -17.33 8.21
N ASN A 136 -2.62 -17.17 9.31
CA ASN A 136 -2.93 -18.32 10.18
C ASN A 136 -4.10 -19.15 9.58
N PRO A 137 -3.86 -20.42 9.18
CA PRO A 137 -4.90 -21.25 8.57
C PRO A 137 -6.08 -21.57 9.49
N GLU A 138 -5.91 -21.48 10.81
CA GLU A 138 -6.95 -21.78 11.79
C GLU A 138 -8.16 -20.83 11.67
N TYR A 139 -7.93 -19.58 11.21
CA TYR A 139 -8.94 -18.53 11.18
C TYR A 139 -9.47 -18.25 9.78
N VAL A 140 -9.01 -18.98 8.77
CA VAL A 140 -9.52 -18.88 7.39
C VAL A 140 -10.98 -19.32 7.35
N GLN A 141 -11.82 -18.52 6.70
CA GLN A 141 -13.25 -18.81 6.56
C GLN A 141 -13.79 -18.30 5.22
N GLY A 142 -14.96 -18.78 4.83
CA GLY A 142 -15.71 -18.26 3.69
C GLY A 142 -16.14 -16.81 3.91
N ALA A 143 -16.29 -16.06 2.83
CA ALA A 143 -16.67 -14.67 2.89
C ALA A 143 -18.10 -14.48 3.47
N ASP A 144 -18.23 -13.54 4.39
CA ASP A 144 -19.46 -13.19 5.10
C ASP A 144 -19.71 -11.68 5.01
N ALA A 145 -20.66 -11.29 4.18
CA ALA A 145 -21.08 -9.89 4.01
C ALA A 145 -21.60 -9.27 5.32
N GLY A 146 -22.20 -10.07 6.19
CA GLY A 146 -22.63 -9.63 7.52
C GLY A 146 -21.45 -9.27 8.41
N MET A 147 -20.41 -10.12 8.47
CA MET A 147 -19.18 -9.85 9.19
C MET A 147 -18.49 -8.60 8.64
N PHE A 148 -18.29 -8.51 7.33
CA PHE A 148 -17.70 -7.33 6.70
C PHE A 148 -18.44 -6.05 7.13
N ARG A 149 -19.76 -6.00 7.02
CA ARG A 149 -20.55 -4.81 7.37
C ARG A 149 -20.49 -4.46 8.85
N ARG A 150 -20.40 -5.46 9.75
CA ARG A 150 -20.20 -5.20 11.19
C ARG A 150 -18.83 -4.59 11.45
N LEU A 151 -17.76 -5.13 10.83
CA LEU A 151 -16.40 -4.59 10.93
C LEU A 151 -16.31 -3.19 10.31
N GLN A 152 -16.87 -2.98 9.11
CA GLN A 152 -16.91 -1.69 8.43
C GLN A 152 -17.60 -0.60 9.27
N LYS A 153 -18.74 -0.94 9.89
CA LYS A 153 -19.44 -0.03 10.80
C LYS A 153 -18.57 0.31 12.01
N ARG A 154 -17.89 -0.69 12.57
CA ARG A 154 -17.03 -0.52 13.74
C ARG A 154 -15.81 0.32 13.42
N ALA A 155 -15.21 0.11 12.27
CA ALA A 155 -14.10 0.90 11.75
C ALA A 155 -14.49 2.34 11.32
N GLY A 156 -15.76 2.73 11.46
CA GLY A 156 -16.23 4.05 11.03
C GLY A 156 -16.13 4.30 9.52
N GLY A 157 -16.17 3.23 8.70
CA GLY A 157 -16.07 3.34 7.25
C GLY A 157 -14.63 3.32 6.71
N LEU A 158 -13.65 2.94 7.52
CA LEU A 158 -12.23 2.94 7.12
C LEU A 158 -11.82 1.74 6.27
N ILE A 159 -12.58 0.62 6.22
CA ILE A 159 -12.22 -0.51 5.35
C ILE A 159 -12.39 -0.06 3.90
N LYS A 160 -11.27 -0.05 3.14
CA LYS A 160 -11.19 0.39 1.74
C LYS A 160 -10.98 -0.76 0.77
N LEU A 161 -10.32 -1.82 1.22
CA LEU A 161 -10.02 -3.04 0.47
C LEU A 161 -10.47 -4.24 1.28
N VAL A 162 -10.97 -5.28 0.59
CA VAL A 162 -11.23 -6.60 1.17
C VAL A 162 -10.65 -7.65 0.23
N ASP A 163 -9.80 -8.50 0.76
CA ASP A 163 -9.13 -9.56 0.05
C ASP A 163 -9.94 -10.85 0.05
N VAL A 164 -10.13 -11.43 -1.13
CA VAL A 164 -11.02 -12.57 -1.34
C VAL A 164 -10.38 -13.60 -2.28
N ALA A 165 -10.43 -14.88 -1.90
CA ALA A 165 -10.15 -16.01 -2.79
C ALA A 165 -11.45 -16.45 -3.48
N PRO A 166 -11.66 -16.17 -4.77
CA PRO A 166 -12.96 -16.34 -5.42
C PRO A 166 -13.39 -17.80 -5.59
N GLU A 167 -12.46 -18.75 -5.55
CA GLU A 167 -12.72 -20.18 -5.67
C GLU A 167 -13.33 -20.80 -4.42
N GLU A 168 -13.28 -20.12 -3.28
CA GLU A 168 -13.84 -20.66 -2.06
C GLU A 168 -15.37 -20.51 -2.05
N PRO A 169 -16.10 -21.48 -1.46
CA PRO A 169 -17.55 -21.49 -1.52
C PRO A 169 -18.20 -20.20 -0.98
N GLY A 170 -19.10 -19.60 -1.77
CA GLY A 170 -19.84 -18.38 -1.40
C GLY A 170 -19.08 -17.07 -1.69
N ASN A 171 -17.79 -17.12 -1.99
CA ASN A 171 -16.98 -15.90 -2.16
C ASN A 171 -17.32 -15.11 -3.42
N LEU A 172 -17.72 -15.77 -4.52
CA LEU A 172 -18.26 -15.07 -5.71
C LEU A 172 -19.56 -14.31 -5.41
N ASP A 173 -20.42 -14.86 -4.56
CA ASP A 173 -21.67 -14.17 -4.16
C ASP A 173 -21.35 -12.97 -3.26
N PHE A 174 -20.36 -13.08 -2.36
CA PHE A 174 -19.85 -11.96 -1.59
C PHE A 174 -19.34 -10.83 -2.50
N ILE A 175 -18.55 -11.14 -3.54
CA ILE A 175 -18.05 -10.15 -4.50
C ILE A 175 -19.24 -9.42 -5.15
N LYS A 176 -20.23 -10.15 -5.69
CA LYS A 176 -21.43 -9.56 -6.30
C LYS A 176 -22.22 -8.66 -5.33
N GLU A 177 -22.31 -9.05 -4.08
CA GLU A 177 -23.08 -8.32 -3.07
C GLU A 177 -22.35 -7.05 -2.60
N CYS A 178 -21.01 -7.12 -2.37
CA CYS A 178 -20.28 -6.10 -1.64
C CYS A 178 -19.44 -5.15 -2.52
N HIS A 179 -19.25 -5.42 -3.83
CA HIS A 179 -18.37 -4.62 -4.70
C HIS A 179 -18.73 -3.12 -4.80
N ASN A 180 -19.96 -2.73 -4.52
CA ASN A 180 -20.37 -1.32 -4.49
C ASN A 180 -20.15 -0.66 -3.11
N GLU A 181 -19.86 -1.44 -2.08
CA GLU A 181 -19.63 -0.96 -0.71
C GLU A 181 -18.14 -0.80 -0.39
N VAL A 182 -17.30 -1.63 -1.03
CA VAL A 182 -15.86 -1.68 -0.79
C VAL A 182 -15.17 -2.21 -2.03
N ARG A 183 -13.90 -1.84 -2.25
CA ARG A 183 -13.10 -2.44 -3.31
C ARG A 183 -12.76 -3.88 -2.95
N ILE A 184 -13.02 -4.80 -3.87
CA ILE A 184 -12.68 -6.22 -3.71
C ILE A 184 -11.39 -6.51 -4.46
N SER A 185 -10.44 -7.12 -3.76
CA SER A 185 -9.17 -7.58 -4.28
C SER A 185 -9.10 -9.10 -4.30
N ILE A 186 -8.59 -9.69 -5.38
CA ILE A 186 -8.32 -11.12 -5.43
C ILE A 186 -6.96 -11.36 -4.77
N ALA A 187 -6.94 -12.23 -3.75
CA ALA A 187 -5.77 -12.47 -2.92
C ALA A 187 -5.72 -13.91 -2.40
N HIS A 188 -4.51 -14.39 -2.06
CA HIS A 188 -4.31 -15.69 -1.39
C HIS A 188 -5.19 -16.79 -1.97
N THR A 189 -5.04 -17.05 -3.26
CA THR A 189 -5.99 -17.83 -4.06
C THR A 189 -5.33 -18.98 -4.80
N CYS A 190 -6.07 -20.06 -5.01
CA CYS A 190 -5.74 -21.13 -5.94
C CYS A 190 -6.59 -21.05 -7.23
N THR A 191 -7.29 -19.93 -7.44
CA THR A 191 -8.25 -19.78 -8.54
C THR A 191 -7.60 -20.05 -9.90
N ASP A 192 -8.37 -20.64 -10.79
CA ASP A 192 -8.02 -20.74 -12.19
C ASP A 192 -8.41 -19.48 -12.96
N TYR A 193 -8.14 -19.46 -14.26
CA TYR A 193 -8.46 -18.33 -15.13
C TYR A 193 -9.97 -18.08 -15.21
N ASP A 194 -10.78 -19.12 -15.43
CA ASP A 194 -12.22 -18.97 -15.66
C ASP A 194 -12.95 -18.46 -14.39
N THR A 195 -12.56 -18.95 -13.23
CA THR A 195 -13.10 -18.48 -11.94
C THR A 195 -12.64 -17.06 -11.63
N ALA A 196 -11.41 -16.70 -11.96
CA ALA A 196 -10.93 -15.32 -11.81
C ALA A 196 -11.68 -14.35 -12.73
N VAL A 197 -11.95 -14.72 -13.98
CA VAL A 197 -12.82 -13.95 -14.90
C VAL A 197 -14.18 -13.70 -14.27
N GLN A 198 -14.83 -14.74 -13.72
CA GLN A 198 -16.12 -14.58 -13.04
C GLN A 198 -16.03 -13.61 -11.85
N ALA A 199 -14.92 -13.61 -11.11
CA ALA A 199 -14.74 -12.70 -9.99
C ALA A 199 -14.60 -11.23 -10.46
N PHE A 200 -13.85 -10.97 -11.55
CA PHE A 200 -13.76 -9.63 -12.14
C PHE A 200 -15.08 -9.18 -12.74
N GLU A 201 -15.79 -10.03 -13.45
CA GLU A 201 -17.15 -9.76 -13.95
C GLU A 201 -18.16 -9.52 -12.82
N ALA A 202 -17.95 -10.15 -11.66
CA ALA A 202 -18.77 -9.96 -10.46
C ALA A 202 -18.48 -8.63 -9.72
N GLY A 203 -17.37 -7.93 -10.05
CA GLY A 203 -17.05 -6.62 -9.51
C GLY A 203 -15.73 -6.52 -8.74
N ALA A 204 -14.90 -7.57 -8.70
CA ALA A 204 -13.52 -7.41 -8.26
C ALA A 204 -12.77 -6.49 -9.25
N THR A 205 -11.89 -5.63 -8.74
CA THR A 205 -11.17 -4.64 -9.58
C THR A 205 -9.71 -4.51 -9.21
N HIS A 206 -9.24 -5.34 -8.27
CA HIS A 206 -7.90 -5.23 -7.69
C HIS A 206 -7.30 -6.62 -7.49
N MET A 207 -5.97 -6.71 -7.41
CA MET A 207 -5.25 -7.93 -7.11
C MET A 207 -4.09 -7.66 -6.17
N THR A 208 -4.11 -8.30 -5.03
CA THR A 208 -3.18 -8.11 -3.93
C THR A 208 -1.84 -8.79 -4.23
N HIS A 209 -0.73 -8.13 -3.86
CA HIS A 209 0.68 -8.58 -3.96
C HIS A 209 0.92 -9.58 -5.10
N LEU A 210 0.70 -9.13 -6.32
CA LEU A 210 0.74 -9.92 -7.56
C LEU A 210 1.91 -10.93 -7.58
N TYR A 211 1.66 -12.15 -8.01
CA TYR A 211 2.53 -13.33 -8.00
C TYR A 211 2.64 -14.08 -6.66
N ASN A 212 2.42 -13.40 -5.53
CA ASN A 212 2.58 -14.00 -4.22
C ASN A 212 1.26 -14.66 -3.78
N ALA A 213 1.36 -15.85 -3.17
CA ALA A 213 0.23 -16.64 -2.71
C ALA A 213 -0.85 -16.89 -3.79
N MET A 214 -0.47 -17.04 -5.06
CA MET A 214 -1.38 -17.33 -6.19
C MET A 214 -0.74 -18.23 -7.23
N PRO A 215 -1.52 -18.81 -8.18
CA PRO A 215 -0.95 -19.54 -9.33
C PRO A 215 -0.18 -18.61 -10.27
N GLY A 216 0.97 -19.06 -10.77
CA GLY A 216 1.75 -18.36 -11.79
C GLY A 216 1.17 -18.54 -13.21
N ILE A 217 1.71 -17.74 -14.16
CA ILE A 217 1.32 -17.79 -15.56
C ILE A 217 1.93 -19.01 -16.24
N THR A 218 1.11 -19.85 -16.87
CA THR A 218 1.57 -20.88 -17.79
C THR A 218 0.76 -20.86 -19.09
N HIS A 219 1.32 -21.42 -20.17
CA HIS A 219 0.70 -21.34 -21.51
C HIS A 219 -0.58 -22.17 -21.68
N ARG A 220 -0.93 -23.04 -20.75
CA ARG A 220 -2.17 -23.83 -20.73
C ARG A 220 -3.02 -23.61 -19.48
N ALA A 221 -2.48 -22.93 -18.49
CA ALA A 221 -3.19 -22.49 -17.30
C ALA A 221 -2.73 -21.05 -16.99
N PRO A 222 -3.32 -20.05 -17.64
CA PRO A 222 -2.89 -18.65 -17.52
C PRO A 222 -3.12 -18.06 -16.13
N GLY A 223 -4.08 -18.60 -15.38
CA GLY A 223 -4.36 -18.23 -14.00
C GLY A 223 -4.96 -16.85 -13.83
N PRO A 224 -5.07 -16.39 -12.57
CA PRO A 224 -5.75 -15.13 -12.24
C PRO A 224 -5.02 -13.89 -12.76
N ILE A 225 -3.71 -13.98 -12.97
CA ILE A 225 -2.89 -12.83 -13.41
C ILE A 225 -3.28 -12.36 -14.82
N ILE A 226 -3.54 -13.31 -15.75
CA ILE A 226 -3.98 -12.96 -17.10
C ILE A 226 -5.43 -12.49 -17.08
N ALA A 227 -6.30 -13.07 -16.24
CA ALA A 227 -7.65 -12.58 -16.06
C ALA A 227 -7.67 -11.12 -15.55
N ALA A 228 -6.81 -10.79 -14.56
CA ALA A 228 -6.64 -9.43 -14.06
C ALA A 228 -6.22 -8.44 -15.16
N LEU A 229 -5.25 -8.84 -15.99
CA LEU A 229 -4.78 -8.04 -17.12
C LEU A 229 -5.90 -7.73 -18.12
N GLU A 230 -6.65 -8.74 -18.53
CA GLU A 230 -7.72 -8.61 -19.53
C GLU A 230 -8.91 -7.79 -19.03
N HIS A 231 -9.12 -7.73 -17.70
CA HIS A 231 -10.17 -6.92 -17.08
C HIS A 231 -9.70 -5.55 -16.61
N GLY A 232 -8.43 -5.17 -16.87
CA GLY A 232 -7.89 -3.87 -16.48
C GLY A 232 -7.86 -3.65 -14.96
N ALA A 233 -7.65 -4.72 -14.19
CA ALA A 233 -7.53 -4.63 -12.73
C ALA A 233 -6.29 -3.85 -12.31
N GLU A 234 -6.35 -3.14 -11.20
CA GLU A 234 -5.17 -2.61 -10.53
C GLU A 234 -4.46 -3.76 -9.79
N VAL A 235 -3.13 -3.71 -9.77
CA VAL A 235 -2.30 -4.80 -9.19
C VAL A 235 -1.26 -4.24 -8.25
N GLU A 236 -1.09 -4.88 -7.10
CA GLU A 236 -0.05 -4.51 -6.14
C GLU A 236 1.28 -5.22 -6.46
N LEU A 237 2.40 -4.52 -6.25
CA LEU A 237 3.75 -5.08 -6.40
C LEU A 237 4.63 -4.74 -5.20
N ILE A 238 5.31 -5.75 -4.67
CA ILE A 238 6.37 -5.62 -3.66
C ILE A 238 7.72 -5.58 -4.40
N THR A 239 8.38 -4.42 -4.43
CA THR A 239 9.64 -4.23 -5.18
C THR A 239 10.85 -4.15 -4.26
N ASP A 240 10.96 -5.11 -3.34
CA ASP A 240 12.00 -5.21 -2.32
C ASP A 240 13.25 -6.00 -2.74
N ASN A 241 13.30 -6.54 -3.98
CA ASN A 241 14.30 -7.48 -4.50
C ASN A 241 14.28 -8.89 -3.88
N VAL A 242 13.26 -9.20 -3.07
CA VAL A 242 13.07 -10.51 -2.44
C VAL A 242 11.87 -11.23 -3.04
N HIS A 243 10.70 -10.57 -3.02
CA HIS A 243 9.43 -11.15 -3.44
C HIS A 243 9.35 -11.36 -4.95
N ILE A 244 9.87 -10.42 -5.74
CA ILE A 244 9.67 -10.42 -7.19
C ILE A 244 11.01 -10.16 -7.89
N HIS A 245 11.35 -11.03 -8.85
CA HIS A 245 12.54 -10.83 -9.68
C HIS A 245 12.40 -9.53 -10.52
N PRO A 246 13.44 -8.69 -10.66
CA PRO A 246 13.38 -7.42 -11.40
C PRO A 246 12.82 -7.53 -12.83
N ALA A 247 13.05 -8.64 -13.52
CA ALA A 247 12.48 -8.86 -14.86
C ALA A 247 10.95 -8.97 -14.83
N MET A 248 10.37 -9.54 -13.75
CA MET A 248 8.91 -9.65 -13.58
C MET A 248 8.30 -8.31 -13.19
N VAL A 249 9.01 -7.48 -12.42
CA VAL A 249 8.58 -6.09 -12.16
C VAL A 249 8.46 -5.32 -13.48
N ARG A 250 9.50 -5.33 -14.33
CA ARG A 250 9.44 -4.70 -15.66
C ARG A 250 8.36 -5.29 -16.55
N PHE A 251 8.20 -6.61 -16.54
CA PHE A 251 7.13 -7.27 -17.28
C PHE A 251 5.76 -6.73 -16.88
N THR A 252 5.50 -6.60 -15.57
CA THR A 252 4.22 -6.09 -15.07
C THR A 252 3.99 -4.64 -15.47
N PHE A 253 4.96 -3.75 -15.29
CA PHE A 253 4.83 -2.35 -15.75
C PHE A 253 4.60 -2.23 -17.26
N ASN A 254 5.26 -3.08 -18.06
CA ASN A 254 5.10 -3.06 -19.51
C ASN A 254 3.76 -3.65 -19.99
N THR A 255 3.19 -4.60 -19.22
CA THR A 255 2.00 -5.35 -19.63
C THR A 255 0.72 -4.72 -19.07
N PHE A 256 0.68 -4.40 -17.77
CA PHE A 256 -0.46 -3.74 -17.13
C PHE A 256 -0.47 -2.23 -17.40
N GLY A 257 0.69 -1.64 -17.70
CA GLY A 257 0.85 -0.18 -17.76
C GLY A 257 1.02 0.44 -16.37
N ALA A 258 1.74 1.59 -16.34
CA ALA A 258 2.02 2.28 -15.08
C ALA A 258 0.76 2.75 -14.33
N ASP A 259 -0.38 2.85 -15.02
CA ASP A 259 -1.65 3.33 -14.48
C ASP A 259 -2.36 2.32 -13.59
N HIS A 260 -2.01 1.04 -13.73
CA HIS A 260 -2.66 -0.08 -13.03
C HIS A 260 -1.77 -0.73 -11.96
N VAL A 261 -0.54 -0.23 -11.79
CA VAL A 261 0.37 -0.77 -10.78
C VAL A 261 0.34 0.09 -9.53
N CYS A 262 0.12 -0.53 -8.37
CA CYS A 262 0.29 0.04 -7.05
C CYS A 262 1.53 -0.58 -6.40
N LEU A 263 2.56 0.20 -6.08
CA LEU A 263 3.64 -0.28 -5.24
C LEU A 263 3.17 -0.32 -3.79
N ILE A 264 3.51 -1.38 -3.10
CA ILE A 264 3.21 -1.60 -1.68
C ILE A 264 4.47 -2.05 -0.94
N ALA A 265 4.47 -1.88 0.37
CA ALA A 265 5.56 -2.37 1.20
C ALA A 265 5.35 -3.84 1.61
N ASP A 266 4.15 -4.22 1.93
CA ASP A 266 3.83 -5.48 2.62
C ASP A 266 4.76 -5.69 3.82
N SER A 267 5.15 -4.59 4.48
CA SER A 267 6.12 -4.64 5.57
C SER A 267 5.50 -5.23 6.83
N MET A 268 6.33 -5.95 7.59
CA MET A 268 5.95 -6.51 8.87
C MET A 268 6.68 -5.79 10.03
N MET A 269 6.35 -6.13 11.29
CA MET A 269 6.84 -5.41 12.48
C MET A 269 8.36 -5.25 12.57
N ALA A 270 9.15 -6.06 11.85
CA ALA A 270 10.61 -5.94 11.84
C ALA A 270 11.11 -4.79 10.95
N CYS A 271 10.28 -4.21 10.11
CA CYS A 271 10.69 -3.10 9.25
C CYS A 271 11.24 -1.95 10.10
N GLY A 272 12.46 -1.50 9.76
CA GLY A 272 13.19 -0.49 10.54
C GLY A 272 13.99 -1.04 11.73
N LEU A 273 13.97 -2.34 11.98
CA LEU A 273 14.68 -3.02 13.08
C LEU A 273 15.78 -3.95 12.56
N PRO A 274 16.76 -4.36 13.41
CA PRO A 274 17.81 -5.28 13.01
C PRO A 274 17.32 -6.70 12.77
N ASP A 275 18.18 -7.56 12.24
CA ASP A 275 17.97 -9.01 12.16
C ASP A 275 17.58 -9.60 13.49
N GLY A 276 16.62 -10.55 13.50
CA GLY A 276 16.11 -11.12 14.73
C GLY A 276 14.90 -12.03 14.57
N GLN A 277 14.27 -12.32 15.71
CA GLN A 277 13.03 -13.06 15.79
C GLN A 277 11.86 -12.09 16.04
N TYR A 278 10.83 -12.21 15.25
CA TYR A 278 9.64 -11.37 15.26
C TYR A 278 8.38 -12.22 15.14
N SER A 279 7.24 -11.60 14.90
CA SER A 279 5.99 -12.31 14.62
C SER A 279 5.19 -11.62 13.50
N LEU A 280 4.35 -12.38 12.83
CA LEU A 280 3.35 -11.89 11.89
C LEU A 280 2.11 -12.80 11.98
N GLY A 281 0.93 -12.23 12.23
CA GLY A 281 -0.31 -12.99 12.35
C GLY A 281 -0.25 -14.06 13.47
N GLY A 282 0.53 -13.82 14.54
CA GLY A 282 0.75 -14.77 15.61
C GLY A 282 1.75 -15.88 15.31
N GLN A 283 2.34 -15.91 14.12
CA GLN A 283 3.36 -16.89 13.72
C GLN A 283 4.78 -16.33 13.91
N ALA A 284 5.73 -17.16 14.35
CA ALA A 284 7.13 -16.76 14.52
C ALA A 284 7.81 -16.52 13.17
N VAL A 285 8.51 -15.39 13.05
CA VAL A 285 9.23 -14.95 11.85
C VAL A 285 10.70 -14.74 12.17
N THR A 286 11.58 -15.29 11.33
CA THR A 286 13.02 -15.02 11.36
C THR A 286 13.38 -14.00 10.28
N VAL A 287 14.00 -12.89 10.67
CA VAL A 287 14.50 -11.86 9.75
C VAL A 287 16.02 -11.95 9.66
N LYS A 288 16.52 -12.02 8.43
CA LYS A 288 17.95 -12.02 8.11
C LYS A 288 18.22 -11.19 6.86
N GLY A 289 18.81 -10.02 7.05
CA GLY A 289 18.95 -9.03 5.98
C GLY A 289 17.60 -8.60 5.43
N PRO A 290 17.38 -8.59 4.11
CA PRO A 290 16.09 -8.21 3.52
C PRO A 290 15.01 -9.30 3.61
N LEU A 291 15.39 -10.53 4.02
CA LEU A 291 14.50 -11.70 3.98
C LEU A 291 13.83 -11.92 5.34
N ALA A 292 12.51 -11.96 5.35
CA ALA A 292 11.67 -12.39 6.46
C ALA A 292 10.97 -13.72 6.09
N THR A 293 11.08 -14.75 6.93
CA THR A 293 10.46 -16.07 6.67
C THR A 293 9.83 -16.64 7.94
N LEU A 294 8.80 -17.44 7.76
CA LEU A 294 8.26 -18.21 8.88
C LEU A 294 9.36 -19.09 9.49
N THR A 295 9.56 -19.01 10.80
CA THR A 295 10.64 -19.73 11.50
C THR A 295 10.52 -21.26 11.36
N GLU A 296 9.30 -21.78 11.40
CA GLU A 296 9.03 -23.21 11.28
C GLU A 296 8.92 -23.66 9.82
N GLN A 297 8.80 -22.73 8.87
CA GLN A 297 8.70 -22.98 7.44
C GLN A 297 9.62 -22.01 6.65
N PRO A 298 10.96 -22.18 6.69
CA PRO A 298 11.93 -21.22 6.14
C PRO A 298 11.81 -20.96 4.63
N GLY A 299 11.01 -21.76 3.92
CA GLY A 299 10.69 -21.56 2.50
C GLY A 299 9.52 -20.59 2.24
N THR A 300 8.79 -20.19 3.30
CA THR A 300 7.65 -19.28 3.19
C THR A 300 8.07 -17.88 3.61
N ILE A 301 8.04 -16.94 2.67
CA ILE A 301 8.26 -15.52 2.94
C ILE A 301 7.08 -15.00 3.77
N ALA A 302 7.34 -14.12 4.73
CA ALA A 302 6.38 -13.63 5.71
C ALA A 302 6.42 -12.10 5.79
N GLY A 303 5.74 -11.46 4.84
CA GLY A 303 5.82 -10.03 4.63
C GLY A 303 7.23 -9.55 4.25
N SER A 304 7.42 -8.26 4.11
CA SER A 304 8.70 -7.66 3.78
C SER A 304 9.36 -6.98 5.01
N ASN A 305 10.66 -6.72 4.89
CA ASN A 305 11.41 -5.88 5.83
C ASN A 305 11.81 -4.55 5.19
N THR A 306 10.96 -4.01 4.28
CA THR A 306 11.26 -2.85 3.44
C THR A 306 10.08 -1.89 3.44
N CYS A 307 10.30 -0.59 3.70
CA CYS A 307 9.24 0.42 3.59
C CYS A 307 8.92 0.78 2.13
N LEU A 308 7.74 1.37 1.88
CA LEU A 308 7.29 1.73 0.53
C LEU A 308 8.27 2.65 -0.22
N TYR A 309 8.88 3.63 0.46
CA TYR A 309 9.85 4.51 -0.18
C TYR A 309 11.05 3.73 -0.74
N ASP A 310 11.57 2.78 0.02
CA ASP A 310 12.68 1.93 -0.41
C ASP A 310 12.25 0.97 -1.54
N CYS A 311 11.02 0.46 -1.53
CA CYS A 311 10.44 -0.29 -2.64
C CYS A 311 10.40 0.57 -3.92
N MET A 312 9.88 1.79 -3.87
CA MET A 312 9.89 2.73 -4.99
C MET A 312 11.31 3.03 -5.47
N LYS A 313 12.23 3.36 -4.56
CA LYS A 313 13.63 3.65 -4.88
C LYS A 313 14.33 2.49 -5.58
N ARG A 314 14.17 1.25 -5.08
CA ARG A 314 14.74 0.04 -5.70
C ARG A 314 14.14 -0.24 -7.06
N SER A 315 12.83 -0.03 -7.25
CA SER A 315 12.20 -0.21 -8.55
C SER A 315 12.87 0.66 -9.63
N VAL A 316 13.27 1.88 -9.29
CA VAL A 316 13.97 2.80 -10.19
C VAL A 316 15.43 2.43 -10.36
N LEU A 317 16.20 2.39 -9.26
CA LEU A 317 17.66 2.30 -9.31
C LEU A 317 18.19 0.90 -9.63
N GLU A 318 17.44 -0.14 -9.27
CA GLU A 318 17.88 -1.53 -9.36
C GLU A 318 17.09 -2.35 -10.38
N MET A 319 15.84 -1.96 -10.66
CA MET A 319 14.95 -2.72 -11.56
C MET A 319 14.69 -2.01 -12.89
N ASN A 320 15.19 -0.78 -13.09
CA ASN A 320 15.02 0.04 -14.29
C ASN A 320 13.56 0.38 -14.61
N VAL A 321 12.72 0.62 -13.62
CA VAL A 321 11.41 1.24 -13.80
C VAL A 321 11.62 2.75 -13.98
N PRO A 322 10.98 3.41 -14.97
CA PRO A 322 11.05 4.87 -15.07
C PRO A 322 10.59 5.55 -13.77
N LEU A 323 11.32 6.61 -13.35
CA LEU A 323 11.04 7.31 -12.10
C LEU A 323 9.58 7.81 -12.04
N GLU A 324 9.09 8.36 -13.16
CA GLU A 324 7.72 8.87 -13.27
C GLU A 324 6.68 7.76 -13.02
N SER A 325 6.94 6.57 -13.53
CA SER A 325 6.07 5.40 -13.35
C SER A 325 6.11 4.89 -11.90
N ALA A 326 7.30 4.85 -11.30
CA ALA A 326 7.47 4.39 -9.93
C ALA A 326 6.81 5.35 -8.93
N VAL A 327 6.98 6.67 -9.13
CA VAL A 327 6.33 7.70 -8.30
C VAL A 327 4.81 7.59 -8.41
N ARG A 328 4.29 7.47 -9.64
CA ARG A 328 2.85 7.29 -9.87
C ARG A 328 2.30 6.05 -9.16
N ALA A 329 3.02 4.92 -9.27
CA ALA A 329 2.62 3.65 -8.67
C ALA A 329 2.70 3.65 -7.14
N ALA A 330 3.53 4.51 -6.53
CA ALA A 330 3.67 4.62 -5.08
C ALA A 330 2.84 5.77 -4.46
N SER A 331 2.14 6.56 -5.28
CA SER A 331 1.42 7.74 -4.78
C SER A 331 0.02 7.89 -5.35
N GLU A 332 -0.12 8.25 -6.63
CA GLU A 332 -1.40 8.57 -7.28
C GLU A 332 -2.29 7.34 -7.43
N ASN A 333 -1.74 6.22 -7.92
CA ASN A 333 -2.53 5.01 -8.14
C ASN A 333 -3.09 4.44 -6.83
N PRO A 334 -2.29 4.21 -5.77
CA PRO A 334 -2.84 3.72 -4.50
C PRO A 334 -3.83 4.72 -3.88
N ALA A 335 -3.61 6.04 -3.99
CA ALA A 335 -4.58 7.04 -3.53
C ALA A 335 -5.93 6.91 -4.26
N ARG A 336 -5.89 6.75 -5.59
CA ARG A 336 -7.09 6.52 -6.42
C ARG A 336 -7.74 5.19 -6.08
N SER A 337 -6.93 4.14 -5.88
CA SER A 337 -7.41 2.80 -5.56
C SER A 337 -8.32 2.78 -4.34
N ILE A 338 -7.99 3.54 -3.31
CA ILE A 338 -8.77 3.60 -2.07
C ILE A 338 -9.65 4.86 -1.96
N GLY A 339 -9.76 5.67 -3.04
CA GLY A 339 -10.66 6.82 -3.12
C GLY A 339 -10.26 8.01 -2.25
N VAL A 340 -8.96 8.23 -2.03
CA VAL A 340 -8.43 9.38 -1.26
C VAL A 340 -7.63 10.37 -2.13
N ASP A 341 -7.65 10.20 -3.45
CA ASP A 341 -6.91 10.99 -4.42
C ASP A 341 -7.37 12.46 -4.50
N ASN A 342 -8.50 12.83 -3.88
CA ASN A 342 -8.90 14.22 -3.72
C ASN A 342 -7.97 15.02 -2.79
N ASP A 343 -7.23 14.34 -1.92
CA ASP A 343 -6.36 14.95 -0.92
C ASP A 343 -4.90 14.50 -1.04
N TYR A 344 -4.65 13.25 -1.42
CA TYR A 344 -3.34 12.59 -1.38
C TYR A 344 -2.83 12.19 -2.76
N GLY A 345 -1.56 11.80 -2.84
CA GLY A 345 -0.92 11.16 -3.98
C GLY A 345 -0.51 12.09 -5.12
N SER A 346 -0.79 13.39 -5.05
CA SER A 346 -0.51 14.35 -6.13
C SER A 346 -0.06 15.71 -5.62
N LEU A 347 0.74 16.42 -6.43
CA LEU A 347 1.14 17.81 -6.20
C LEU A 347 0.24 18.82 -6.95
N ALA A 348 -0.93 18.41 -7.38
CA ALA A 348 -1.91 19.30 -8.00
C ALA A 348 -2.47 20.32 -7.00
N ALA A 349 -2.87 21.49 -7.51
CA ALA A 349 -3.54 22.51 -6.70
C ALA A 349 -4.81 21.95 -6.04
N GLY A 350 -5.01 22.31 -4.77
CA GLY A 350 -6.12 21.82 -3.93
C GLY A 350 -5.77 20.58 -3.09
N ARG A 351 -4.77 19.78 -3.46
CA ARG A 351 -4.29 18.61 -2.70
C ARG A 351 -3.53 19.04 -1.45
N TYR A 352 -3.34 18.15 -0.50
CA TYR A 352 -2.47 18.46 0.65
C TYR A 352 -1.05 18.78 0.19
N GLY A 353 -0.41 19.70 0.89
CA GLY A 353 1.00 20.05 0.69
C GLY A 353 1.94 19.00 1.26
N ASN A 354 1.79 17.79 0.79
CA ASN A 354 2.54 16.60 1.15
C ASN A 354 3.64 16.40 0.10
N VAL A 355 4.89 16.75 0.44
CA VAL A 355 6.00 16.81 -0.50
C VAL A 355 7.22 16.09 0.06
N ILE A 356 7.85 15.27 -0.77
CA ILE A 356 9.17 14.68 -0.49
C ILE A 356 10.19 15.40 -1.38
N LEU A 357 11.23 15.95 -0.78
CA LEU A 357 12.40 16.44 -1.52
C LEU A 357 13.48 15.36 -1.51
N ALA A 358 13.91 14.93 -2.69
CA ALA A 358 14.93 13.89 -2.85
C ALA A 358 16.01 14.31 -3.84
N ASP A 359 17.25 13.85 -3.63
CA ASP A 359 18.33 14.02 -4.59
C ASP A 359 18.20 13.05 -5.78
N LYS A 360 19.18 13.08 -6.69
CA LYS A 360 19.19 12.24 -7.91
C LYS A 360 19.33 10.75 -7.61
N GLU A 361 19.93 10.42 -6.47
CA GLU A 361 20.08 9.07 -5.95
C GLU A 361 18.85 8.64 -5.13
N LEU A 362 17.79 9.47 -5.16
CA LEU A 362 16.56 9.28 -4.39
C LEU A 362 16.83 9.16 -2.88
N ASN A 363 17.78 9.94 -2.33
CA ASN A 363 17.91 10.07 -0.89
C ASN A 363 17.02 11.23 -0.43
N ILE A 364 16.17 10.98 0.56
CA ILE A 364 15.29 12.00 1.16
C ILE A 364 16.14 13.12 1.78
N LYS A 365 15.84 14.36 1.45
CA LYS A 365 16.43 15.58 2.02
C LYS A 365 15.46 16.33 2.91
N ALA A 366 14.18 16.20 2.64
CA ALA A 366 13.13 16.73 3.49
C ALA A 366 11.81 16.00 3.21
N VAL A 367 10.99 15.91 4.23
CA VAL A 367 9.58 15.51 4.13
C VAL A 367 8.73 16.64 4.66
N ILE A 368 7.78 17.08 3.87
CA ILE A 368 6.81 18.13 4.20
C ILE A 368 5.44 17.49 4.26
N GLN A 369 4.78 17.63 5.39
CA GLN A 369 3.40 17.16 5.59
C GLN A 369 2.49 18.35 5.80
N LYS A 370 1.51 18.51 4.93
CA LYS A 370 0.53 19.63 4.98
C LYS A 370 1.21 20.99 5.21
N GLY A 371 2.36 21.19 4.54
CA GLY A 371 3.11 22.44 4.62
C GLY A 371 3.98 22.60 5.86
N THR A 372 4.15 21.57 6.67
CA THR A 372 5.07 21.55 7.80
C THR A 372 6.21 20.59 7.51
N ARG A 373 7.45 21.03 7.64
CA ARG A 373 8.62 20.15 7.51
C ARG A 373 8.71 19.23 8.73
N ILE A 374 8.79 17.91 8.50
CA ILE A 374 8.86 16.88 9.55
C ILE A 374 10.17 16.11 9.54
N VAL A 375 10.91 16.12 8.43
CA VAL A 375 12.28 15.56 8.24
C VAL A 375 13.17 16.57 7.54
#